data_165abb38f331edbe9877593160e99335
#
_entry.id   165abb38f331edbe9877593160e99335
#
_cell.length_a   1.000
_cell.length_b   1.000
_cell.length_c   1.000
_cell.angle_alpha   90.00
_cell.angle_beta   90.00
_cell.angle_gamma   90.00
#
_symmetry.space_group_name_H-M   'P 1'
#
loop_
_entity.id
_entity.type
_entity.pdbx_description
1 polymer ?
#
loop_
_entity_poly.entity_id
_entity_poly.type
_entity_poly.pdbx_seq_one_letter_code
_entity_poly.pdbx_strand_id
1 'polypeptide(L)'
;MSASTAAEEQAWNARQLAAVAAVGLVRVWRHRSPAVVLGCAQRSLRPAIERRAEGVVALVDRPAGGGAVLAGAWMISASIVLPSGHALLRGNLIDCYRWLGRLHVEALAECGVRGYALPSHELRRADAALGANAVSWACFGALSPWEVVAADGRKLVGLAQRRQRDAVLLVSGTLVADPDWSLLCGVMGHPEDEAALRRRSVSCRELAGRAIDPRRFAAALERLIDASVRGQTTFCENVV
;
A
#
# COMPACT_ATOMS: atom_id res chain seq x y z
N MET A 1 -6.95 17.80 -4.86
CA MET A 1 -7.63 16.53 -4.48
C MET A 1 -8.32 16.71 -3.14
N SER A 2 -9.64 16.45 -3.05
CA SER A 2 -10.39 16.38 -1.80
C SER A 2 -10.02 15.11 -1.00
N ALA A 3 -10.13 15.16 0.33
CA ALA A 3 -9.94 13.98 1.15
C ALA A 3 -11.18 13.07 1.08
N SER A 4 -10.96 11.76 1.03
CA SER A 4 -11.98 10.71 0.90
C SER A 4 -11.99 9.81 2.15
N THR A 5 -12.94 8.90 2.25
CA THR A 5 -12.91 7.80 3.22
C THR A 5 -12.30 6.54 2.60
N ALA A 6 -11.85 5.60 3.43
CA ALA A 6 -11.43 4.29 2.93
C ALA A 6 -12.60 3.53 2.26
N ALA A 7 -13.84 3.73 2.74
CA ALA A 7 -15.03 3.13 2.12
C ALA A 7 -15.25 3.64 0.68
N GLU A 8 -15.05 4.94 0.43
CA GLU A 8 -15.12 5.53 -0.93
C GLU A 8 -14.05 4.96 -1.85
N GLU A 9 -12.81 4.76 -1.36
CA GLU A 9 -11.74 4.09 -2.10
C GLU A 9 -12.13 2.66 -2.45
N GLN A 10 -12.57 1.86 -1.49
CA GLN A 10 -12.89 0.46 -1.75
C GLN A 10 -14.14 0.28 -2.62
N ALA A 11 -15.12 1.17 -2.52
CA ALA A 11 -16.27 1.21 -3.41
C ALA A 11 -15.85 1.54 -4.85
N TRP A 12 -14.92 2.48 -5.04
CA TRP A 12 -14.35 2.78 -6.35
C TRP A 12 -13.58 1.57 -6.90
N ASN A 13 -12.72 0.96 -6.08
CA ASN A 13 -11.95 -0.22 -6.46
C ASN A 13 -12.84 -1.37 -6.93
N ALA A 14 -13.90 -1.67 -6.18
CA ALA A 14 -14.86 -2.73 -6.53
C ALA A 14 -15.59 -2.43 -7.85
N ARG A 15 -16.06 -1.19 -8.04
CA ARG A 15 -16.76 -0.79 -9.27
C ARG A 15 -15.84 -0.87 -10.50
N GLN A 16 -14.62 -0.33 -10.41
CA GLN A 16 -13.72 -0.32 -11.55
C GLN A 16 -13.21 -1.72 -11.89
N LEU A 17 -13.00 -2.57 -10.88
CA LEU A 17 -12.60 -3.96 -11.10
C LEU A 17 -13.71 -4.79 -11.76
N ALA A 18 -14.98 -4.48 -11.49
CA ALA A 18 -16.14 -5.14 -12.10
C ALA A 18 -16.45 -4.61 -13.51
N ALA A 19 -16.07 -3.36 -13.81
CA ALA A 19 -16.23 -2.78 -15.12
C ALA A 19 -15.08 -3.25 -16.03
N VAL A 20 -15.40 -3.80 -17.20
CA VAL A 20 -14.40 -4.15 -18.21
C VAL A 20 -13.80 -2.87 -18.78
N ALA A 21 -12.73 -2.37 -18.15
CA ALA A 21 -12.07 -1.15 -18.59
C ALA A 21 -11.23 -1.41 -19.85
N ALA A 22 -11.48 -0.64 -20.92
CA ALA A 22 -10.68 -0.68 -22.14
C ALA A 22 -9.30 0.00 -21.97
N VAL A 23 -9.17 0.87 -20.97
CA VAL A 23 -7.96 1.66 -20.67
C VAL A 23 -7.62 1.58 -19.20
N GLY A 24 -6.35 1.79 -18.86
CA GLY A 24 -5.92 1.87 -17.47
C GLY A 24 -6.52 3.08 -16.75
N LEU A 25 -6.94 2.86 -15.50
CA LEU A 25 -7.50 3.90 -14.62
C LEU A 25 -6.60 4.05 -13.40
N VAL A 26 -6.33 5.30 -13.03
CA VAL A 26 -5.48 5.66 -11.88
C VAL A 26 -6.25 6.60 -10.96
N ARG A 27 -6.11 6.38 -9.66
CA ARG A 27 -6.59 7.31 -8.66
C ARG A 27 -5.72 7.25 -7.41
N VAL A 28 -5.29 8.43 -6.93
CA VAL A 28 -4.59 8.56 -5.66
C VAL A 28 -5.55 9.09 -4.60
N TRP A 29 -5.43 8.61 -3.37
CA TRP A 29 -6.36 8.86 -2.29
C TRP A 29 -5.66 9.48 -1.09
N ARG A 30 -6.35 10.42 -0.45
CA ARG A 30 -6.01 10.99 0.86
C ARG A 30 -7.21 10.73 1.76
N HIS A 31 -6.97 10.14 2.92
CA HIS A 31 -8.05 9.77 3.83
C HIS A 31 -8.33 10.89 4.83
N ARG A 32 -9.64 11.19 5.08
CA ARG A 32 -10.06 12.21 6.05
C ARG A 32 -10.30 11.65 7.44
N SER A 33 -10.52 10.35 7.57
CA SER A 33 -10.83 9.69 8.83
C SER A 33 -10.15 8.31 8.91
N PRO A 34 -9.85 7.82 10.13
CA PRO A 34 -9.34 6.48 10.33
C PRO A 34 -10.34 5.41 9.87
N ALA A 35 -9.79 4.30 9.34
CA ALA A 35 -10.55 3.09 9.05
C ALA A 35 -9.61 1.87 9.07
N VAL A 36 -10.06 0.77 9.65
CA VAL A 36 -9.41 -0.54 9.49
C VAL A 36 -9.93 -1.18 8.21
N VAL A 37 -9.02 -1.47 7.27
CA VAL A 37 -9.32 -2.08 5.98
C VAL A 37 -8.86 -3.53 6.00
N LEU A 38 -9.80 -4.47 5.94
CA LEU A 38 -9.53 -5.91 5.94
C LEU A 38 -9.20 -6.42 4.53
N GLY A 39 -8.16 -7.25 4.43
CA GLY A 39 -7.87 -7.99 3.21
C GLY A 39 -8.93 -9.06 2.93
N CYS A 40 -9.07 -9.47 1.66
CA CYS A 40 -10.14 -10.39 1.26
C CYS A 40 -10.11 -11.74 2.02
N ALA A 41 -8.94 -12.22 2.44
CA ALA A 41 -8.79 -13.45 3.23
C ALA A 41 -9.21 -13.30 4.70
N GLN A 42 -9.39 -12.07 5.20
CA GLN A 42 -9.73 -11.78 6.59
C GLN A 42 -11.24 -11.56 6.82
N ARG A 43 -12.07 -11.67 5.77
CA ARG A 43 -13.52 -11.45 5.86
C ARG A 43 -14.22 -12.34 6.88
N SER A 44 -13.75 -13.58 7.05
CA SER A 44 -14.28 -14.50 8.06
C SER A 44 -14.08 -14.02 9.51
N LEU A 45 -13.08 -13.16 9.73
CA LEU A 45 -12.79 -12.57 11.05
C LEU A 45 -13.65 -11.33 11.35
N ARG A 46 -14.35 -10.80 10.33
CA ARG A 46 -15.11 -9.55 10.41
C ARG A 46 -16.05 -9.49 11.63
N PRO A 47 -16.88 -10.51 11.97
CA PRO A 47 -17.82 -10.39 13.09
C PRO A 47 -17.14 -10.16 14.46
N ALA A 48 -15.95 -10.76 14.66
CA ALA A 48 -15.20 -10.56 15.89
C ALA A 48 -14.50 -9.20 15.93
N ILE A 49 -14.00 -8.72 14.78
CA ILE A 49 -13.33 -7.42 14.65
C ILE A 49 -14.36 -6.28 14.77
N GLU A 50 -15.53 -6.45 14.17
CA GLU A 50 -16.62 -5.44 14.18
C GLU A 50 -17.05 -5.05 15.59
N ARG A 51 -17.19 -6.04 16.49
CA ARG A 51 -17.49 -5.77 17.92
C ARG A 51 -16.44 -4.91 18.61
N ARG A 52 -15.15 -5.05 18.24
CA ARG A 52 -14.07 -4.23 18.79
C ARG A 52 -13.92 -2.88 18.10
N ALA A 53 -14.35 -2.77 16.87
CA ALA A 53 -14.31 -1.53 16.08
C ALA A 53 -15.51 -0.62 16.36
N GLU A 54 -16.62 -1.16 16.90
CA GLU A 54 -17.86 -0.44 17.11
C GLU A 54 -17.64 0.80 17.99
N GLY A 55 -18.09 1.96 17.53
CA GLY A 55 -17.88 3.26 18.21
C GLY A 55 -16.44 3.78 18.23
N VAL A 56 -15.46 3.01 17.69
CA VAL A 56 -14.03 3.34 17.75
C VAL A 56 -13.49 3.74 16.37
N VAL A 57 -13.70 2.92 15.36
CA VAL A 57 -13.15 3.14 14.01
C VAL A 57 -13.99 2.43 12.94
N ALA A 58 -14.08 3.02 11.75
CA ALA A 58 -14.77 2.39 10.63
C ALA A 58 -14.05 1.08 10.19
N LEU A 59 -14.84 0.05 9.89
CA LEU A 59 -14.37 -1.23 9.38
C LEU A 59 -14.79 -1.40 7.92
N VAL A 60 -13.84 -1.65 7.03
CA VAL A 60 -14.04 -1.71 5.57
C VAL A 60 -13.38 -2.95 5.00
N ASP A 61 -14.03 -3.63 4.05
CA ASP A 61 -13.43 -4.75 3.31
C ASP A 61 -12.82 -4.25 1.99
N ARG A 62 -11.66 -4.78 1.61
CA ARG A 62 -11.08 -4.54 0.28
C ARG A 62 -11.14 -5.79 -0.60
N PRO A 63 -11.24 -5.62 -1.94
CA PRO A 63 -11.17 -6.75 -2.87
C PRO A 63 -9.78 -7.36 -2.96
N ALA A 64 -8.72 -6.58 -2.70
CA ALA A 64 -7.33 -7.04 -2.77
C ALA A 64 -6.94 -7.93 -1.58
N GLY A 65 -5.89 -8.74 -1.78
CA GLY A 65 -5.30 -9.58 -0.75
C GLY A 65 -4.46 -8.81 0.28
N GLY A 66 -3.73 -9.56 1.11
CA GLY A 66 -2.85 -9.03 2.17
C GLY A 66 -3.55 -8.87 3.51
N GLY A 67 -2.77 -8.47 4.53
CA GLY A 67 -3.23 -8.24 5.89
C GLY A 67 -4.01 -6.94 6.08
N ALA A 68 -4.50 -6.73 7.29
CA ALA A 68 -5.24 -5.52 7.66
C ALA A 68 -4.38 -4.26 7.56
N VAL A 69 -5.02 -3.14 7.21
CA VAL A 69 -4.39 -1.81 7.10
C VAL A 69 -5.19 -0.81 7.92
N LEU A 70 -4.51 0.03 8.66
CA LEU A 70 -5.12 1.22 9.25
C LEU A 70 -4.93 2.41 8.29
N ALA A 71 -5.95 2.69 7.50
CA ALA A 71 -6.01 3.88 6.64
C ALA A 71 -6.35 5.13 7.47
N GLY A 72 -5.78 6.27 7.11
CA GLY A 72 -6.02 7.54 7.80
C GLY A 72 -5.20 8.67 7.19
N ALA A 73 -5.22 9.84 7.79
CA ALA A 73 -4.49 11.02 7.29
C ALA A 73 -2.96 10.83 7.18
N TRP A 74 -2.42 9.82 7.84
CA TRP A 74 -1.02 9.41 7.79
C TRP A 74 -0.66 8.56 6.56
N MET A 75 -1.63 8.20 5.72
CA MET A 75 -1.40 7.33 4.56
C MET A 75 -1.91 7.96 3.27
N ILE A 76 -1.12 7.83 2.22
CA ILE A 76 -1.53 8.06 0.84
C ILE A 76 -1.67 6.71 0.16
N SER A 77 -2.85 6.43 -0.40
CA SER A 77 -3.10 5.22 -1.18
C SER A 77 -3.16 5.52 -2.67
N ALA A 78 -2.84 4.54 -3.50
CA ALA A 78 -3.13 4.58 -4.93
C ALA A 78 -3.88 3.32 -5.36
N SER A 79 -4.82 3.49 -6.26
CA SER A 79 -5.58 2.43 -6.91
C SER A 79 -5.38 2.52 -8.42
N ILE A 80 -4.92 1.42 -9.02
CA ILE A 80 -4.68 1.31 -10.46
C ILE A 80 -5.45 0.11 -10.97
N VAL A 81 -6.36 0.31 -11.93
CA VAL A 81 -7.08 -0.78 -12.59
C VAL A 81 -6.60 -0.85 -14.02
N LEU A 82 -6.07 -1.99 -14.42
CA LEU A 82 -5.53 -2.25 -15.74
C LEU A 82 -6.28 -3.40 -16.42
N PRO A 83 -6.53 -3.33 -17.74
CA PRO A 83 -6.94 -4.51 -18.52
C PRO A 83 -5.95 -5.66 -18.31
N SER A 84 -6.40 -6.91 -18.25
CA SER A 84 -5.53 -8.08 -17.98
C SER A 84 -4.39 -8.24 -18.98
N GLY A 85 -4.54 -7.75 -20.21
CA GLY A 85 -3.51 -7.75 -21.27
C GLY A 85 -2.56 -6.54 -21.25
N HIS A 86 -2.65 -5.63 -20.27
CA HIS A 86 -1.84 -4.42 -20.24
C HIS A 86 -0.34 -4.71 -20.13
N ALA A 87 0.49 -3.93 -20.84
CA ALA A 87 1.94 -4.14 -20.93
C ALA A 87 2.65 -4.14 -19.56
N LEU A 88 2.21 -3.30 -18.62
CA LEU A 88 2.74 -3.22 -17.25
C LEU A 88 2.48 -4.49 -16.40
N LEU A 89 1.62 -5.39 -16.85
CA LEU A 89 1.30 -6.66 -16.17
C LEU A 89 2.06 -7.86 -16.73
N ARG A 90 2.98 -7.63 -17.68
CA ARG A 90 3.82 -8.70 -18.25
C ARG A 90 4.74 -9.31 -17.19
N GLY A 91 5.06 -10.59 -17.36
CA GLY A 91 5.87 -11.36 -16.41
C GLY A 91 5.02 -12.16 -15.43
N ASN A 92 5.62 -12.54 -14.31
CA ASN A 92 4.95 -13.31 -13.26
C ASN A 92 4.19 -12.37 -12.28
N LEU A 93 3.43 -13.00 -11.36
CA LEU A 93 2.62 -12.29 -10.36
C LEU A 93 3.44 -11.35 -9.44
N ILE A 94 4.71 -11.63 -9.25
CA ILE A 94 5.59 -10.88 -8.36
C ILE A 94 6.18 -9.68 -9.13
N ASP A 95 6.68 -9.92 -10.33
CA ASP A 95 7.37 -8.87 -11.10
C ASP A 95 6.43 -7.78 -11.63
N CYS A 96 5.12 -8.06 -11.72
CA CYS A 96 4.14 -7.04 -12.07
C CYS A 96 4.05 -5.88 -11.06
N TYR A 97 4.65 -6.00 -9.86
CA TYR A 97 4.76 -4.91 -8.89
C TYR A 97 6.01 -4.04 -9.07
N ARG A 98 7.03 -4.54 -9.77
CA ARG A 98 8.35 -3.89 -9.89
C ARG A 98 8.26 -2.44 -10.33
N TRP A 99 7.49 -2.17 -11.38
CA TRP A 99 7.32 -0.81 -11.90
C TRP A 99 6.65 0.11 -10.86
N LEU A 100 5.62 -0.40 -10.15
CA LEU A 100 4.90 0.39 -9.16
C LEU A 100 5.77 0.72 -7.94
N GLY A 101 6.56 -0.25 -7.45
CA GLY A 101 7.53 0.00 -6.38
C GLY A 101 8.57 1.06 -6.77
N ARG A 102 9.11 1.00 -8.00
CA ARG A 102 10.05 2.00 -8.53
C ARG A 102 9.45 3.40 -8.61
N LEU A 103 8.21 3.54 -9.08
CA LEU A 103 7.54 4.85 -9.12
C LEU A 103 7.32 5.45 -7.72
N HIS A 104 7.07 4.60 -6.72
CA HIS A 104 7.02 5.09 -5.34
C HIS A 104 8.38 5.63 -4.89
N VAL A 105 9.48 4.96 -5.23
CA VAL A 105 10.83 5.45 -4.93
C VAL A 105 11.09 6.81 -5.58
N GLU A 106 10.69 7.00 -6.84
CA GLU A 106 10.80 8.28 -7.55
C GLU A 106 9.95 9.38 -6.88
N ALA A 107 8.67 9.10 -6.59
CA ALA A 107 7.78 10.06 -5.91
C ALA A 107 8.29 10.45 -4.51
N LEU A 108 8.84 9.49 -3.76
CA LEU A 108 9.45 9.73 -2.45
C LEU A 108 10.68 10.62 -2.56
N ALA A 109 11.54 10.39 -3.55
CA ALA A 109 12.74 11.18 -3.80
C ALA A 109 12.40 12.64 -4.11
N GLU A 110 11.32 12.94 -4.86
CA GLU A 110 10.82 14.30 -5.09
C GLU A 110 10.42 15.04 -3.78
N CYS A 111 10.10 14.27 -2.73
CA CYS A 111 9.76 14.79 -1.41
C CYS A 111 10.96 14.77 -0.43
N GLY A 112 12.15 14.37 -0.90
CA GLY A 112 13.36 14.27 -0.08
C GLY A 112 13.37 13.04 0.84
N VAL A 113 12.59 12.03 0.56
CA VAL A 113 12.55 10.75 1.30
C VAL A 113 13.27 9.67 0.51
N ARG A 114 14.17 8.94 1.17
CA ARG A 114 14.92 7.84 0.55
C ARG A 114 14.33 6.49 0.92
N GLY A 115 14.15 5.65 -0.06
CA GLY A 115 13.75 4.25 0.08
C GLY A 115 14.16 3.48 -1.17
N TYR A 116 14.02 2.18 -1.16
CA TYR A 116 14.26 1.34 -2.33
C TYR A 116 13.19 0.26 -2.46
N ALA A 117 12.87 -0.12 -3.70
CA ALA A 117 11.95 -1.21 -3.98
C ALA A 117 12.68 -2.53 -3.73
N LEU A 118 12.18 -3.33 -2.78
CA LEU A 118 12.84 -4.54 -2.27
C LEU A 118 12.76 -5.69 -3.29
N PRO A 119 13.90 -6.13 -3.90
CA PRO A 119 13.88 -7.24 -4.84
C PRO A 119 13.55 -8.58 -4.16
N SER A 120 12.97 -9.51 -4.92
CA SER A 120 12.58 -10.83 -4.40
C SER A 120 13.74 -11.61 -3.77
N HIS A 121 14.96 -11.50 -4.32
CA HIS A 121 16.13 -12.22 -3.81
C HIS A 121 16.67 -11.65 -2.50
N GLU A 122 16.36 -10.40 -2.16
CA GLU A 122 16.79 -9.77 -0.90
C GLU A 122 15.76 -9.94 0.23
N LEU A 123 14.54 -10.40 -0.08
CA LEU A 123 13.42 -10.44 0.86
C LEU A 123 13.76 -11.15 2.18
N ARG A 124 14.33 -12.37 2.11
CA ARG A 124 14.67 -13.15 3.30
C ARG A 124 15.72 -12.47 4.16
N ARG A 125 16.73 -11.84 3.55
CA ARG A 125 17.78 -11.11 4.24
C ARG A 125 17.21 -9.86 4.93
N ALA A 126 16.39 -9.08 4.22
CA ALA A 126 15.75 -7.89 4.76
C ALA A 126 14.81 -8.24 5.93
N ASP A 127 14.02 -9.29 5.80
CA ASP A 127 13.10 -9.74 6.85
C ASP A 127 13.85 -10.21 8.11
N ALA A 128 14.92 -10.99 7.95
CA ALA A 128 15.77 -11.43 9.06
C ALA A 128 16.48 -10.26 9.76
N ALA A 129 16.90 -9.23 9.01
CA ALA A 129 17.60 -8.07 9.58
C ALA A 129 16.70 -7.21 10.50
N LEU A 130 15.39 -7.27 10.36
CA LEU A 130 14.44 -6.55 11.21
C LEU A 130 14.39 -7.09 12.64
N GLY A 131 14.89 -8.32 12.90
CA GLY A 131 15.04 -8.90 14.23
C GLY A 131 13.75 -9.07 15.04
N ALA A 132 12.60 -8.79 14.46
CA ALA A 132 11.28 -8.93 15.06
C ALA A 132 10.45 -9.94 14.27
N ASN A 133 9.61 -10.71 14.96
CA ASN A 133 8.68 -11.63 14.30
C ASN A 133 7.79 -10.87 13.31
N ALA A 134 7.54 -11.49 12.17
CA ALA A 134 6.60 -10.95 11.20
C ALA A 134 5.18 -10.97 11.78
N VAL A 135 4.46 -9.85 11.62
CA VAL A 135 3.04 -9.72 11.99
C VAL A 135 2.21 -9.96 10.74
N SER A 136 1.97 -11.23 10.43
CA SER A 136 1.40 -11.66 9.14
C SER A 136 -0.03 -11.20 8.89
N TRP A 137 -0.80 -10.90 9.95
CA TRP A 137 -2.16 -10.39 9.82
C TRP A 137 -2.23 -8.90 9.44
N ALA A 138 -1.12 -8.14 9.58
CA ALA A 138 -1.04 -6.73 9.25
C ALA A 138 -0.22 -6.49 7.99
N CYS A 139 -0.71 -5.63 7.09
CA CYS A 139 -0.04 -5.31 5.83
C CYS A 139 1.39 -4.77 6.02
N PHE A 140 1.59 -3.91 7.02
CA PHE A 140 2.90 -3.33 7.36
C PHE A 140 3.71 -4.21 8.34
N GLY A 141 3.21 -5.36 8.71
CA GLY A 141 3.86 -6.30 9.63
C GLY A 141 4.75 -7.36 8.95
N ALA A 142 4.67 -7.49 7.64
CA ALA A 142 5.48 -8.43 6.85
C ALA A 142 5.96 -7.77 5.56
N LEU A 143 7.09 -8.23 5.03
CA LEU A 143 7.65 -7.75 3.77
C LEU A 143 7.18 -8.61 2.59
N SER A 144 7.02 -7.97 1.44
CA SER A 144 6.75 -8.63 0.16
C SER A 144 7.65 -8.03 -0.93
N PRO A 145 7.91 -8.77 -2.02
CA PRO A 145 8.74 -8.27 -3.11
C PRO A 145 8.20 -6.96 -3.70
N TRP A 146 9.13 -6.07 -4.08
CA TRP A 146 8.89 -4.78 -4.71
C TRP A 146 8.19 -3.74 -3.84
N GLU A 147 7.85 -4.05 -2.60
CA GLU A 147 7.46 -3.04 -1.61
C GLU A 147 8.63 -2.10 -1.34
N VAL A 148 8.34 -0.86 -0.95
CA VAL A 148 9.42 0.08 -0.67
C VAL A 148 9.78 0.03 0.81
N VAL A 149 11.07 -0.10 1.07
CA VAL A 149 11.65 -0.12 2.40
C VAL A 149 12.71 0.97 2.57
N ALA A 150 12.96 1.36 3.81
CA ALA A 150 14.07 2.24 4.18
C ALA A 150 15.40 1.46 4.21
N ALA A 151 16.52 2.16 4.37
CA ALA A 151 17.86 1.56 4.43
C ALA A 151 18.03 0.53 5.55
N ASP A 152 17.26 0.66 6.63
CA ASP A 152 17.23 -0.28 7.76
C ASP A 152 16.26 -1.46 7.53
N GLY A 153 15.64 -1.57 6.37
CA GLY A 153 14.71 -2.64 5.99
C GLY A 153 13.26 -2.42 6.43
N ARG A 154 12.94 -1.37 7.20
CA ARG A 154 11.56 -1.09 7.63
C ARG A 154 10.67 -0.68 6.47
N LYS A 155 9.46 -1.20 6.46
CA LYS A 155 8.49 -0.99 5.37
C LYS A 155 7.89 0.40 5.39
N LEU A 156 7.99 1.09 4.24
CA LEU A 156 7.44 2.41 3.99
C LEU A 156 6.21 2.37 3.09
N VAL A 157 6.21 1.48 2.08
CA VAL A 157 5.11 1.30 1.12
C VAL A 157 4.70 -0.15 1.04
N GLY A 158 3.41 -0.41 1.23
CA GLY A 158 2.80 -1.71 1.02
C GLY A 158 2.12 -1.79 -0.35
N LEU A 159 2.19 -2.96 -0.99
CA LEU A 159 1.56 -3.24 -2.28
C LEU A 159 0.63 -4.44 -2.18
N ALA A 160 -0.51 -4.41 -2.87
CA ALA A 160 -1.42 -5.54 -2.99
C ALA A 160 -2.09 -5.55 -4.36
N GLN A 161 -2.65 -6.71 -4.75
CA GLN A 161 -3.39 -6.83 -6.00
C GLN A 161 -4.62 -7.73 -5.88
N ARG A 162 -5.53 -7.54 -6.82
CA ARG A 162 -6.63 -8.45 -7.11
C ARG A 162 -6.69 -8.67 -8.61
N ARG A 163 -6.60 -9.93 -9.04
CA ARG A 163 -6.77 -10.31 -10.45
C ARG A 163 -8.16 -10.87 -10.67
N GLN A 164 -8.78 -10.44 -11.74
CA GLN A 164 -9.97 -11.04 -12.33
C GLN A 164 -9.65 -11.42 -13.79
N ARG A 165 -10.60 -12.03 -14.48
CA ARG A 165 -10.42 -12.50 -15.87
C ARG A 165 -9.97 -11.36 -16.78
N ASP A 166 -10.63 -10.20 -16.69
CA ASP A 166 -10.50 -9.12 -17.66
C ASP A 166 -9.81 -7.86 -17.11
N ALA A 167 -9.57 -7.81 -15.79
CA ALA A 167 -8.96 -6.67 -15.13
C ALA A 167 -8.08 -7.07 -13.95
N VAL A 168 -7.06 -6.23 -13.68
CA VAL A 168 -6.20 -6.32 -12.51
C VAL A 168 -6.26 -5.00 -11.75
N LEU A 169 -6.60 -5.07 -10.47
CA LEU A 169 -6.47 -3.97 -9.52
C LEU A 169 -5.13 -4.10 -8.82
N LEU A 170 -4.29 -3.07 -8.91
CA LEU A 170 -3.12 -2.88 -8.06
C LEU A 170 -3.43 -1.77 -7.06
N VAL A 171 -3.06 -1.98 -5.80
CA VAL A 171 -3.22 -0.96 -4.75
C VAL A 171 -1.92 -0.79 -4.00
N SER A 172 -1.67 0.44 -3.54
CA SER A 172 -0.54 0.75 -2.68
C SER A 172 -0.97 1.63 -1.50
N GLY A 173 -0.18 1.57 -0.42
CA GLY A 173 -0.31 2.47 0.71
C GLY A 173 1.07 2.94 1.15
N THR A 174 1.29 4.26 1.20
CA THR A 174 2.53 4.89 1.67
C THR A 174 2.29 5.57 3.00
N LEU A 175 3.10 5.28 4.02
CA LEU A 175 3.05 5.94 5.32
C LEU A 175 3.74 7.31 5.24
N VAL A 176 2.96 8.39 5.12
CA VAL A 176 3.50 9.76 5.09
C VAL A 176 3.73 10.32 6.50
N ALA A 177 3.02 9.78 7.50
CA ALA A 177 3.20 10.03 8.93
C ALA A 177 2.95 8.73 9.71
N ASP A 178 3.18 8.77 11.03
CA ASP A 178 3.08 7.58 11.87
C ASP A 178 1.62 7.20 12.12
N PRO A 179 1.22 5.95 11.86
CA PRO A 179 -0.12 5.47 12.16
C PRO A 179 -0.27 5.16 13.65
N ASP A 180 -1.50 5.13 14.12
CA ASP A 180 -1.84 4.64 15.45
C ASP A 180 -1.87 3.10 15.45
N TRP A 181 -0.71 2.48 15.67
CA TRP A 181 -0.60 1.02 15.72
C TRP A 181 -1.36 0.41 16.89
N SER A 182 -1.50 1.14 18.01
CA SER A 182 -2.25 0.64 19.17
C SER A 182 -3.73 0.49 18.83
N LEU A 183 -4.29 1.44 18.09
CA LEU A 183 -5.66 1.35 17.58
C LEU A 183 -5.84 0.14 16.65
N LEU A 184 -4.93 -0.07 15.70
CA LEU A 184 -5.01 -1.23 14.79
C LEU A 184 -4.93 -2.55 15.58
N CYS A 185 -3.94 -2.68 16.45
CA CYS A 185 -3.72 -3.89 17.23
C CYS A 185 -4.89 -4.19 18.18
N GLY A 186 -5.43 -3.18 18.85
CA GLY A 186 -6.59 -3.32 19.72
C GLY A 186 -7.83 -3.80 18.97
N VAL A 187 -8.14 -3.20 17.82
CA VAL A 187 -9.28 -3.59 16.98
C VAL A 187 -9.09 -4.99 16.39
N MET A 188 -7.89 -5.34 15.96
CA MET A 188 -7.60 -6.69 15.45
C MET A 188 -7.53 -7.75 16.55
N GLY A 189 -7.39 -7.36 17.84
CA GLY A 189 -7.32 -8.26 18.98
C GLY A 189 -5.92 -8.81 19.25
N HIS A 190 -4.88 -8.06 18.84
CA HIS A 190 -3.46 -8.40 18.96
C HIS A 190 -2.64 -7.25 19.57
N PRO A 191 -2.99 -6.77 20.79
CA PRO A 191 -2.30 -5.62 21.40
C PRO A 191 -0.79 -5.89 21.62
N GLU A 192 -0.39 -7.15 21.75
CA GLU A 192 1.00 -7.60 21.90
C GLU A 192 1.88 -7.32 20.67
N ASP A 193 1.27 -7.18 19.49
CA ASP A 193 1.99 -7.01 18.22
C ASP A 193 2.36 -5.54 17.91
N GLU A 194 1.90 -4.57 18.71
CA GLU A 194 2.16 -3.14 18.46
C GLU A 194 3.65 -2.83 18.33
N ALA A 195 4.46 -3.32 19.27
CA ALA A 195 5.89 -3.08 19.28
C ALA A 195 6.59 -3.70 18.05
N ALA A 196 6.10 -4.84 17.56
CA ALA A 196 6.61 -5.47 16.36
C ALA A 196 6.26 -4.65 15.12
N LEU A 197 5.02 -4.15 14.99
CA LEU A 197 4.60 -3.28 13.89
C LEU A 197 5.43 -1.99 13.81
N ARG A 198 5.70 -1.35 14.95
CA ARG A 198 6.57 -0.17 15.05
C ARG A 198 8.00 -0.45 14.58
N ARG A 199 8.54 -1.62 14.91
CA ARG A 199 9.89 -2.03 14.46
C ARG A 199 9.95 -2.42 12.99
N ARG A 200 8.84 -2.82 12.38
CA ARG A 200 8.80 -3.33 11.01
C ARG A 200 8.39 -2.28 9.98
N SER A 201 7.90 -1.15 10.43
CA SER A 201 7.41 -0.07 9.56
C SER A 201 8.04 1.28 9.90
N VAL A 202 8.02 2.19 8.93
CA VAL A 202 8.55 3.54 9.06
C VAL A 202 7.71 4.50 8.24
N SER A 203 7.60 5.75 8.67
CA SER A 203 6.92 6.81 7.92
C SER A 203 7.89 7.73 7.20
N CYS A 204 7.37 8.46 6.19
CA CYS A 204 8.12 9.55 5.55
C CYS A 204 8.55 10.63 6.55
N ARG A 205 7.67 10.95 7.53
CA ARG A 205 7.98 11.93 8.58
C ARG A 205 9.21 11.51 9.37
N GLU A 206 9.27 10.25 9.81
CA GLU A 206 10.40 9.73 10.58
C GLU A 206 11.69 9.76 9.76
N LEU A 207 11.66 9.26 8.52
CA LEU A 207 12.83 9.23 7.63
C LEU A 207 13.37 10.62 7.26
N ALA A 208 12.47 11.59 7.05
CA ALA A 208 12.86 12.94 6.69
C ALA A 208 13.20 13.82 7.90
N GLY A 209 12.91 13.37 9.13
CA GLY A 209 13.04 14.19 10.35
C GLY A 209 12.07 15.40 10.39
N ARG A 210 11.11 15.47 9.49
CA ARG A 210 10.11 16.54 9.35
C ARG A 210 8.84 16.03 8.65
N ALA A 211 7.73 16.75 8.82
CA ALA A 211 6.53 16.47 8.03
C ALA A 211 6.82 16.75 6.53
N ILE A 212 6.38 15.83 5.68
CA ILE A 212 6.31 16.06 4.23
C ILE A 212 4.92 16.60 3.88
N ASP A 213 4.80 17.30 2.74
CA ASP A 213 3.49 17.70 2.23
C ASP A 213 2.79 16.49 1.56
N PRO A 214 1.69 15.98 2.13
CA PRO A 214 0.98 14.82 1.56
C PRO A 214 0.35 15.13 0.21
N ARG A 215 0.04 16.42 -0.08
CA ARG A 215 -0.55 16.81 -1.38
C ARG A 215 0.51 16.77 -2.47
N ARG A 216 1.72 17.27 -2.16
CA ARG A 216 2.85 17.22 -3.09
C ARG A 216 3.20 15.77 -3.43
N PHE A 217 3.32 14.91 -2.41
CA PHE A 217 3.58 13.49 -2.64
C PHE A 217 2.49 12.81 -3.47
N ALA A 218 1.20 13.04 -3.13
CA ALA A 218 0.08 12.47 -3.87
C ALA A 218 0.07 12.91 -5.34
N ALA A 219 0.34 14.19 -5.62
CA ALA A 219 0.40 14.72 -7.00
C ALA A 219 1.58 14.13 -7.79
N ALA A 220 2.76 13.99 -7.17
CA ALA A 220 3.91 13.35 -7.80
C ALA A 220 3.62 11.88 -8.14
N LEU A 221 3.07 11.13 -7.19
CA LEU A 221 2.72 9.73 -7.37
C LEU A 221 1.67 9.54 -8.48
N GLU A 222 0.59 10.34 -8.47
CA GLU A 222 -0.46 10.28 -9.49
C GLU A 222 0.09 10.56 -10.88
N ARG A 223 0.90 11.59 -11.05
CA ARG A 223 1.54 11.97 -12.32
C ARG A 223 2.43 10.85 -12.85
N LEU A 224 3.27 10.26 -12.00
CA LEU A 224 4.19 9.20 -12.39
C LEU A 224 3.45 7.92 -12.79
N ILE A 225 2.44 7.52 -12.03
CA ILE A 225 1.63 6.34 -12.34
C ILE A 225 0.84 6.56 -13.63
N ASP A 226 0.18 7.72 -13.78
CA ASP A 226 -0.64 8.02 -14.96
C ASP A 226 0.20 8.04 -16.25
N ALA A 227 1.40 8.66 -16.20
CA ALA A 227 2.34 8.65 -17.32
C ALA A 227 2.77 7.22 -17.73
N SER A 228 3.02 6.36 -16.75
CA SER A 228 3.40 4.96 -17.00
C SER A 228 2.23 4.14 -17.56
N VAL A 229 1.03 4.31 -17.02
CA VAL A 229 -0.18 3.63 -17.49
C VAL A 229 -0.53 4.03 -18.93
N ARG A 230 -0.26 5.28 -19.33
CA ARG A 230 -0.45 5.76 -20.70
C ARG A 230 0.70 5.42 -21.65
N GLY A 231 1.72 4.71 -21.21
CA GLY A 231 2.89 4.36 -22.04
C GLY A 231 3.81 5.54 -22.36
N GLN A 232 3.71 6.64 -21.63
CA GLN A 232 4.52 7.85 -21.81
C GLN A 232 5.89 7.77 -21.11
N THR A 233 6.11 6.72 -20.29
CA THR A 233 7.37 6.48 -19.58
C THR A 233 8.02 5.21 -20.13
N THR A 234 9.20 5.37 -20.74
CA THR A 234 10.07 4.23 -21.09
C THR A 234 10.84 3.87 -19.84
N PHE A 235 10.55 2.72 -19.23
CA PHE A 235 11.42 2.18 -18.18
C PHE A 235 12.73 1.75 -18.84
N CYS A 236 13.82 2.48 -18.61
CA CYS A 236 15.15 2.00 -18.96
C CYS A 236 15.38 0.68 -18.21
N GLU A 237 15.51 -0.41 -18.95
CA GLU A 237 15.79 -1.76 -18.44
C GLU A 237 17.26 -1.92 -17.93
N ASN A 238 17.99 -0.83 -17.77
CA ASN A 238 19.36 -0.86 -17.31
C ASN A 238 19.46 -0.44 -15.85
N VAL A 239 19.54 -1.43 -14.95
CA VAL A 239 20.62 -1.58 -13.96
C VAL A 239 20.56 -3.01 -13.42
N VAL A 240 21.57 -3.77 -13.76
CA VAL A 240 21.98 -5.06 -13.18
C VAL A 240 22.31 -4.88 -11.71
#